data_cf6196a4945c3ab51deee319e2cb98e0
#
_entry.id   cf6196a4945c3ab51deee319e2cb98e0
#
_cell.length_a   1.000
_cell.length_b   1.000
_cell.length_c   1.000
_cell.angle_alpha   90.00
_cell.angle_beta   90.00
_cell.angle_gamma   90.00
#
_symmetry.space_group_name_H-M   'P 1'
#
loop_
_entity.id
_entity.type
_entity.pdbx_description
1 polymer ?
#
loop_
_entity_poly.entity_id
_entity_poly.type
_entity_poly.pdbx_seq_one_letter_code
_entity_poly.pdbx_strand_id
1 'polypeptide(L)'
;MAFSLPDLPYAHDALAAKGMSAETLEFHHDKHHNAYVTNGNKAIEGTEWEGKSLEEIIKGTYDASAVAQNGIFNNISQLWNHNQFWEMMGPDSTAMPGELEKAINESFGSVDKFKDEFKAAGGGQFGSGWAWLVKDT
;
A
#
# COMPACT_ATOMS: atom_id res chain seq x y z
N MET A 1 -7.80 -18.81 -8.22
CA MET A 1 -8.71 -17.72 -8.68
C MET A 1 -7.83 -16.50 -8.93
N ALA A 2 -7.97 -15.83 -10.08
CA ALA A 2 -7.15 -14.65 -10.38
C ALA A 2 -7.61 -13.43 -9.54
N PHE A 3 -6.67 -12.57 -9.15
CA PHE A 3 -6.96 -11.29 -8.51
C PHE A 3 -7.55 -10.31 -9.54
N SER A 4 -8.36 -9.38 -9.06
CA SER A 4 -8.92 -8.28 -9.85
C SER A 4 -8.50 -6.94 -9.26
N LEU A 5 -8.44 -5.90 -10.10
CA LEU A 5 -8.29 -4.54 -9.63
C LEU A 5 -9.54 -4.17 -8.83
N PRO A 6 -9.43 -3.78 -7.54
CA PRO A 6 -10.58 -3.31 -6.79
C PRO A 6 -11.02 -1.94 -7.30
N ASP A 7 -12.31 -1.65 -7.19
CA ASP A 7 -12.81 -0.30 -7.46
C ASP A 7 -12.24 0.70 -6.44
N LEU A 8 -12.03 1.95 -6.87
CA LEU A 8 -11.73 3.03 -5.93
C LEU A 8 -12.93 3.27 -5.00
N PRO A 9 -12.72 3.51 -3.69
CA PRO A 9 -13.81 3.81 -2.76
C PRO A 9 -14.42 5.22 -2.95
N TYR A 10 -13.93 5.98 -3.92
CA TYR A 10 -14.36 7.35 -4.26
C TYR A 10 -14.17 7.61 -5.76
N ALA A 11 -14.82 8.67 -6.28
CA ALA A 11 -14.65 9.09 -7.67
C ALA A 11 -13.21 9.56 -7.95
N HIS A 12 -12.74 9.42 -9.19
CA HIS A 12 -11.36 9.81 -9.58
C HIS A 12 -11.04 11.28 -9.28
N ASP A 13 -12.00 12.17 -9.31
CA ASP A 13 -11.83 13.60 -9.03
C ASP A 13 -12.01 14.00 -7.56
N ALA A 14 -12.41 13.05 -6.70
CA ALA A 14 -12.76 13.33 -5.31
C ALA A 14 -11.61 13.91 -4.47
N LEU A 15 -10.36 13.62 -4.85
CA LEU A 15 -9.16 14.08 -4.15
C LEU A 15 -8.50 15.31 -4.80
N ALA A 16 -9.12 15.90 -5.86
CA ALA A 16 -8.53 17.00 -6.60
C ALA A 16 -8.23 18.23 -5.71
N ALA A 17 -9.14 18.56 -4.79
CA ALA A 17 -8.97 19.66 -3.83
C ALA A 17 -7.82 19.40 -2.82
N LYS A 18 -7.37 18.16 -2.70
CA LYS A 18 -6.25 17.73 -1.82
C LYS A 18 -4.92 17.56 -2.59
N GLY A 19 -4.89 17.98 -3.87
CA GLY A 19 -3.69 17.95 -4.69
C GLY A 19 -3.47 16.68 -5.52
N MET A 20 -4.43 15.75 -5.53
CA MET A 20 -4.39 14.54 -6.35
C MET A 20 -5.46 14.62 -7.45
N SER A 21 -5.05 14.93 -8.68
CA SER A 21 -5.96 15.10 -9.80
C SER A 21 -6.61 13.79 -10.24
N ALA A 22 -7.73 13.88 -10.97
CA ALA A 22 -8.37 12.71 -11.59
C ALA A 22 -7.41 11.97 -12.53
N GLU A 23 -6.61 12.69 -13.31
CA GLU A 23 -5.59 12.11 -14.17
C GLU A 23 -4.54 11.33 -13.37
N THR A 24 -4.11 11.84 -12.21
CA THR A 24 -3.18 11.13 -11.32
C THR A 24 -3.80 9.80 -10.87
N LEU A 25 -5.07 9.79 -10.48
CA LEU A 25 -5.75 8.56 -10.07
C LEU A 25 -5.95 7.59 -11.24
N GLU A 26 -6.30 8.08 -12.44
CA GLU A 26 -6.37 7.24 -13.65
C GLU A 26 -5.03 6.55 -13.92
N PHE A 27 -3.92 7.28 -13.88
CA PHE A 27 -2.60 6.65 -14.09
C PHE A 27 -2.19 5.74 -12.93
N HIS A 28 -2.39 6.16 -11.68
CA HIS A 28 -1.88 5.40 -10.54
C HIS A 28 -2.75 4.18 -10.21
N HIS A 29 -4.08 4.28 -10.34
CA HIS A 29 -4.99 3.17 -10.11
C HIS A 29 -5.19 2.34 -11.38
N ASP A 30 -5.76 2.91 -12.45
CA ASP A 30 -6.22 2.14 -13.61
C ASP A 30 -5.09 1.57 -14.45
N LYS A 31 -3.90 2.19 -14.40
CA LYS A 31 -2.71 1.74 -15.16
C LYS A 31 -1.67 1.07 -14.24
N HIS A 32 -1.12 1.81 -13.28
CA HIS A 32 0.01 1.34 -12.46
C HIS A 32 -0.40 0.20 -11.51
N HIS A 33 -1.46 0.38 -10.72
CA HIS A 33 -1.97 -0.68 -9.84
C HIS A 33 -2.44 -1.88 -10.67
N ASN A 34 -3.15 -1.65 -11.76
CA ASN A 34 -3.61 -2.73 -12.64
C ASN A 34 -2.47 -3.53 -13.29
N ALA A 35 -1.31 -2.89 -13.51
CA ALA A 35 -0.12 -3.61 -13.96
C ALA A 35 0.36 -4.64 -12.93
N TYR A 36 0.32 -4.31 -11.63
CA TYR A 36 0.64 -5.28 -10.57
C TYR A 36 -0.38 -6.41 -10.49
N VAL A 37 -1.67 -6.13 -10.68
CA VAL A 37 -2.72 -7.16 -10.77
C VAL A 37 -2.42 -8.12 -11.93
N THR A 38 -2.18 -7.60 -13.12
CA THR A 38 -1.91 -8.40 -14.33
C THR A 38 -0.64 -9.21 -14.20
N ASN A 39 0.46 -8.57 -13.79
CA ASN A 39 1.76 -9.23 -13.65
C ASN A 39 1.77 -10.23 -12.49
N GLY A 40 1.11 -9.91 -11.38
CA GLY A 40 0.95 -10.81 -10.24
C GLY A 40 0.22 -12.08 -10.63
N ASN A 41 -0.94 -11.95 -11.28
CA ASN A 41 -1.69 -13.11 -11.77
C ASN A 41 -0.87 -13.98 -12.72
N LYS A 42 -0.18 -13.37 -13.67
CA LYS A 42 0.71 -14.09 -14.59
C LYS A 42 1.85 -14.81 -13.88
N ALA A 43 2.41 -14.18 -12.85
CA ALA A 43 3.54 -14.74 -12.11
C ALA A 43 3.18 -15.95 -11.24
N ILE A 44 1.92 -16.05 -10.76
CA ILE A 44 1.44 -17.18 -9.95
C ILE A 44 0.77 -18.29 -10.76
N GLU A 45 0.43 -18.04 -12.02
CA GLU A 45 -0.26 -19.01 -12.89
C GLU A 45 0.53 -20.31 -12.99
N GLY A 46 -0.13 -21.44 -12.73
CA GLY A 46 0.48 -22.78 -12.75
C GLY A 46 1.50 -23.06 -11.64
N THR A 47 1.61 -22.19 -10.64
CA THR A 47 2.49 -22.40 -9.46
C THR A 47 1.69 -22.86 -8.23
N GLU A 48 2.38 -23.25 -7.17
CA GLU A 48 1.76 -23.57 -5.87
C GLU A 48 1.03 -22.38 -5.22
N TRP A 49 1.25 -21.16 -5.71
CA TRP A 49 0.65 -19.92 -5.24
C TRP A 49 -0.70 -19.63 -5.89
N GLU A 50 -1.05 -20.34 -6.94
CA GLU A 50 -2.35 -20.16 -7.59
C GLU A 50 -3.49 -20.52 -6.64
N GLY A 51 -4.43 -19.58 -6.45
CA GLY A 51 -5.59 -19.75 -5.56
C GLY A 51 -5.34 -19.41 -4.09
N LYS A 52 -4.11 -19.05 -3.72
CA LYS A 52 -3.77 -18.56 -2.37
C LYS A 52 -4.17 -17.08 -2.20
N SER A 53 -4.31 -16.64 -0.93
CA SER A 53 -4.52 -15.23 -0.61
C SER A 53 -3.25 -14.40 -0.85
N LEU A 54 -3.42 -13.06 -0.97
CA LEU A 54 -2.27 -12.15 -1.13
C LEU A 54 -1.29 -12.30 0.04
N GLU A 55 -1.80 -12.38 1.27
CA GLU A 55 -0.99 -12.51 2.49
C GLU A 55 -0.23 -13.83 2.55
N GLU A 56 -0.84 -14.94 2.14
CA GLU A 56 -0.17 -16.24 2.08
C GLU A 56 0.98 -16.21 1.07
N ILE A 57 0.75 -15.61 -0.11
CA ILE A 57 1.77 -15.51 -1.15
C ILE A 57 2.91 -14.60 -0.67
N ILE A 58 2.60 -13.41 -0.13
CA ILE A 58 3.61 -12.46 0.37
C ILE A 58 4.48 -13.13 1.43
N LYS A 59 3.87 -13.77 2.43
CA LYS A 59 4.61 -14.44 3.52
C LYS A 59 5.45 -15.62 3.02
N GLY A 60 4.92 -16.37 2.07
CA GLY A 60 5.61 -17.57 1.57
C GLY A 60 6.68 -17.29 0.51
N THR A 61 6.66 -16.12 -0.13
CA THR A 61 7.63 -15.74 -1.17
C THR A 61 8.68 -14.73 -0.71
N TYR A 62 8.54 -14.18 0.51
CA TYR A 62 9.53 -13.28 1.10
C TYR A 62 10.80 -14.04 1.47
N ASP A 63 11.93 -13.52 1.06
CA ASP A 63 13.25 -14.04 1.43
C ASP A 63 14.09 -12.95 2.12
N ALA A 64 14.23 -13.05 3.44
CA ALA A 64 14.97 -12.10 4.24
C ALA A 64 16.48 -12.06 3.92
N SER A 65 17.02 -13.09 3.27
CA SER A 65 18.42 -13.18 2.86
C SER A 65 18.69 -12.65 1.46
N ALA A 66 17.64 -12.44 0.65
CA ALA A 66 17.79 -12.02 -0.73
C ALA A 66 18.17 -10.53 -0.84
N VAL A 67 19.14 -10.23 -1.70
CA VAL A 67 19.48 -8.84 -2.07
C VAL A 67 18.34 -8.17 -2.83
N ALA A 68 17.61 -8.95 -3.64
CA ALA A 68 16.39 -8.51 -4.33
C ALA A 68 15.34 -9.62 -4.26
N GLN A 69 14.12 -9.26 -3.97
CA GLN A 69 12.99 -10.20 -3.93
C GLN A 69 12.63 -10.72 -5.32
N ASN A 70 12.00 -11.90 -5.36
CA ASN A 70 11.52 -12.49 -6.61
C ASN A 70 10.32 -11.72 -7.21
N GLY A 71 10.00 -12.00 -8.48
CA GLY A 71 8.95 -11.30 -9.20
C GLY A 71 7.54 -11.54 -8.64
N ILE A 72 7.26 -12.72 -8.04
CA ILE A 72 5.98 -13.00 -7.39
C ILE A 72 5.82 -12.07 -6.19
N PHE A 73 6.78 -12.08 -5.26
CA PHE A 73 6.77 -11.21 -4.08
C PHE A 73 6.58 -9.75 -4.48
N ASN A 74 7.39 -9.26 -5.43
CA ASN A 74 7.35 -7.85 -5.83
C ASN A 74 5.97 -7.42 -6.36
N ASN A 75 5.36 -8.20 -7.26
CA ASN A 75 4.07 -7.83 -7.84
C ASN A 75 2.92 -8.00 -6.84
N ILE A 76 2.90 -9.11 -6.09
CA ILE A 76 1.81 -9.39 -5.14
C ILE A 76 1.87 -8.44 -3.93
N SER A 77 3.05 -8.11 -3.42
CA SER A 77 3.21 -7.10 -2.35
C SER A 77 2.75 -5.72 -2.81
N GLN A 78 3.08 -5.31 -4.03
CA GLN A 78 2.64 -4.03 -4.56
C GLN A 78 1.13 -4.00 -4.84
N LEU A 79 0.54 -5.11 -5.27
CA LEU A 79 -0.91 -5.22 -5.38
C LEU A 79 -1.56 -5.02 -4.01
N TRP A 80 -1.07 -5.70 -2.98
CA TRP A 80 -1.57 -5.56 -1.61
C TRP A 80 -1.39 -4.14 -1.06
N ASN A 81 -0.20 -3.55 -1.24
CA ASN A 81 0.09 -2.19 -0.82
C ASN A 81 -0.88 -1.17 -1.44
N HIS A 82 -1.16 -1.28 -2.74
CA HIS A 82 -2.07 -0.36 -3.42
C HIS A 82 -3.53 -0.56 -3.00
N ASN A 83 -3.95 -1.81 -2.72
CA ASN A 83 -5.29 -2.04 -2.13
C ASN A 83 -5.46 -1.24 -0.84
N GLN A 84 -4.48 -1.30 0.08
CA GLN A 84 -4.53 -0.55 1.34
C GLN A 84 -4.45 0.97 1.11
N PHE A 85 -3.64 1.41 0.14
CA PHE A 85 -3.40 2.83 -0.13
C PHE A 85 -4.68 3.59 -0.49
N TRP A 86 -5.53 3.00 -1.31
CA TRP A 86 -6.80 3.64 -1.69
C TRP A 86 -7.75 3.81 -0.51
N GLU A 87 -7.81 2.83 0.38
CA GLU A 87 -8.65 2.85 1.59
C GLU A 87 -8.15 3.84 2.65
N MET A 88 -6.86 4.19 2.64
CA MET A 88 -6.27 5.15 3.58
C MET A 88 -6.55 6.60 3.22
N MET A 89 -7.08 6.88 2.04
CA MET A 89 -7.40 8.23 1.57
C MET A 89 -8.90 8.41 1.41
N GLY A 90 -9.35 9.66 1.50
CA GLY A 90 -10.75 10.00 1.26
C GLY A 90 -10.95 11.49 1.04
N PRO A 91 -12.08 11.88 0.44
CA PRO A 91 -12.42 13.28 0.23
C PRO A 91 -12.64 14.04 1.54
N ASP A 92 -13.15 13.34 2.56
CA ASP A 92 -13.43 13.93 3.86
C ASP A 92 -12.25 13.74 4.82
N SER A 93 -12.00 14.76 5.63
CA SER A 93 -11.02 14.68 6.71
C SER A 93 -11.72 14.21 7.98
N THR A 94 -11.17 13.17 8.60
CA THR A 94 -11.63 12.69 9.90
C THR A 94 -10.63 13.10 10.99
N ALA A 95 -11.14 13.33 12.21
CA ALA A 95 -10.28 13.53 13.35
C ALA A 95 -9.54 12.22 13.69
N MET A 96 -8.31 12.35 14.19
CA MET A 96 -7.57 11.20 14.69
C MET A 96 -8.31 10.61 15.90
N PRO A 97 -8.60 9.29 15.94
CA PRO A 97 -9.17 8.65 17.12
C PRO A 97 -8.26 8.82 18.35
N GLY A 98 -8.85 9.10 19.52
CA GLY A 98 -8.09 9.39 20.74
C GLY A 98 -7.17 8.24 21.18
N GLU A 99 -7.57 6.99 20.98
CA GLU A 99 -6.70 5.84 21.26
C GLU A 99 -5.48 5.77 20.34
N LEU A 100 -5.65 6.13 19.07
CA LEU A 100 -4.54 6.22 18.13
C LEU A 100 -3.59 7.35 18.49
N GLU A 101 -4.14 8.52 18.82
CA GLU A 101 -3.34 9.68 19.29
C GLU A 101 -2.53 9.34 20.53
N LYS A 102 -3.16 8.65 21.50
CA LYS A 102 -2.48 8.18 22.71
C LYS A 102 -1.32 7.24 22.38
N ALA A 103 -1.56 6.22 21.54
CA ALA A 103 -0.52 5.25 21.15
C ALA A 103 0.65 5.93 20.41
N ILE A 104 0.33 6.90 19.52
CA ILE A 104 1.36 7.69 18.83
C ILE A 104 2.17 8.53 19.82
N ASN A 105 1.51 9.22 20.75
CA ASN A 105 2.20 10.03 21.75
C ASN A 105 3.09 9.18 22.67
N GLU A 106 2.64 7.98 23.05
CA GLU A 106 3.44 7.03 23.83
C GLU A 106 4.66 6.52 23.07
N SER A 107 4.54 6.25 21.77
CA SER A 107 5.60 5.66 20.94
C SER A 107 6.59 6.69 20.40
N PHE A 108 6.12 7.87 20.00
CA PHE A 108 6.90 8.89 19.31
C PHE A 108 7.13 10.16 20.15
N GLY A 109 6.43 10.31 21.27
CA GLY A 109 6.46 11.49 22.15
C GLY A 109 5.45 12.57 21.76
N SER A 110 5.09 12.72 20.49
CA SER A 110 4.01 13.60 20.03
C SER A 110 3.54 13.22 18.61
N VAL A 111 2.32 13.64 18.27
CA VAL A 111 1.79 13.49 16.91
C VAL A 111 2.66 14.24 15.88
N ASP A 112 3.16 15.42 16.21
CA ASP A 112 4.00 16.20 15.29
C ASP A 112 5.33 15.49 15.04
N LYS A 113 5.96 14.97 16.08
CA LYS A 113 7.19 14.18 15.93
C LYS A 113 6.96 12.93 15.08
N PHE A 114 5.85 12.22 15.29
CA PHE A 114 5.46 11.11 14.42
C PHE A 114 5.34 11.52 12.96
N LYS A 115 4.65 12.65 12.67
CA LYS A 115 4.51 13.15 11.30
C LYS A 115 5.85 13.48 10.66
N ASP A 116 6.76 14.07 11.40
CA ASP A 116 8.11 14.39 10.92
C ASP A 116 8.91 13.12 10.61
N GLU A 117 8.88 12.13 11.50
CA GLU A 117 9.56 10.84 11.29
C GLU A 117 8.94 10.06 10.12
N PHE A 118 7.61 10.01 10.01
CA PHE A 118 6.90 9.37 8.91
C PHE A 118 7.22 10.02 7.56
N LYS A 119 7.23 11.36 7.53
CA LYS A 119 7.63 12.14 6.34
C LYS A 119 9.08 11.88 5.96
N ALA A 120 9.98 11.85 6.95
CA ALA A 120 11.39 11.55 6.71
C ALA A 120 11.59 10.12 6.18
N ALA A 121 10.89 9.14 6.74
CA ALA A 121 10.93 7.76 6.28
C ALA A 121 10.46 7.64 4.83
N GLY A 122 9.31 8.25 4.50
CA GLY A 122 8.78 8.24 3.12
C GLY A 122 9.66 8.99 2.13
N GLY A 123 10.18 10.16 2.52
CA GLY A 123 11.06 10.97 1.67
C GLY A 123 12.46 10.37 1.46
N GLY A 124 12.94 9.58 2.41
CA GLY A 124 14.21 8.86 2.32
C GLY A 124 14.13 7.52 1.59
N GLN A 125 12.92 7.03 1.32
CA GLN A 125 12.73 5.75 0.66
C GLN A 125 13.08 5.85 -0.83
N PHE A 126 14.04 5.05 -1.27
CA PHE A 126 14.46 5.01 -2.66
C PHE A 126 13.51 4.15 -3.51
N GLY A 127 13.16 4.64 -4.70
CA GLY A 127 12.34 3.92 -5.67
C GLY A 127 10.87 3.82 -5.26
N SER A 128 10.22 2.69 -5.56
CA SER A 128 8.79 2.42 -5.31
C SER A 128 8.52 1.85 -3.91
N GLY A 129 9.27 2.27 -2.89
CA GLY A 129 9.11 1.83 -1.52
C GLY A 129 7.97 2.54 -0.78
N TRP A 130 7.71 2.08 0.44
CA TRP A 130 6.58 2.51 1.27
C TRP A 130 7.04 2.82 2.68
N ALA A 131 6.39 3.79 3.31
CA ALA A 131 6.47 4.03 4.75
C ALA A 131 5.15 3.61 5.40
N TRP A 132 5.22 2.88 6.51
CA TRP A 132 4.07 2.34 7.21
C TRP A 132 4.07 2.73 8.68
N LEU A 133 2.91 3.11 9.20
CA LEU A 133 2.64 3.07 10.63
C LEU A 133 2.00 1.73 10.96
N VAL A 134 2.64 0.95 11.81
CA VAL A 134 2.15 -0.37 12.22
C VAL A 134 2.04 -0.41 13.74
N LYS A 135 1.13 -1.25 14.25
CA LYS A 135 1.07 -1.61 15.67
C LYS A 135 1.68 -2.99 15.82
N ASP A 136 2.72 -3.09 16.62
CA ASP A 136 3.28 -4.38 17.03
C ASP A 136 2.33 -5.08 18.00
N THR A 137 2.20 -6.41 17.88
CA THR A 137 1.25 -7.22 18.67
C THR A 137 1.96 -8.04 19.72
#